data_2f4b608c4e641082056200aed652c6f9
#
_entry.id   2f4b608c4e641082056200aed652c6f9
#
_cell.length_a   1.000
_cell.length_b   1.000
_cell.length_c   1.000
_cell.angle_alpha   90.00
_cell.angle_beta   90.00
_cell.angle_gamma   90.00
#
_symmetry.space_group_name_H-M   'P 1'
#
loop_
_entity.id
_entity.type
_entity.pdbx_description
1 polymer ?
#
loop_
_entity_poly.entity_id
_entity_poly.type
_entity_poly.pdbx_seq_one_letter_code
_entity_poly.pdbx_strand_id
1 'polypeptide(L)'
;MGHDDMLAALAEILADVARIDPADVTPKARFDDLGIDSLTLVDIVVAVEDRFGLVIPDDEWARFETVGDASAHVRRVTRLPR
;
A
#
# COMPACT_ATOMS: atom_id res chain seq x y z
N MET A 1 6.99 15.07 1.40
CA MET A 1 7.20 13.76 0.79
C MET A 1 6.40 13.67 -0.50
N GLY A 2 7.05 13.33 -1.59
CA GLY A 2 6.41 13.28 -2.90
C GLY A 2 5.78 11.93 -3.20
N HIS A 3 5.14 11.85 -4.36
CA HIS A 3 4.55 10.60 -4.86
C HIS A 3 5.55 9.46 -4.91
N ASP A 4 6.76 9.78 -5.40
CA ASP A 4 7.79 8.77 -5.61
C ASP A 4 8.24 8.14 -4.29
N ASP A 5 8.30 8.94 -3.22
CA ASP A 5 8.71 8.44 -1.91
C ASP A 5 7.67 7.48 -1.33
N MET A 6 6.39 7.81 -1.49
CA MET A 6 5.32 6.94 -1.02
C MET A 6 5.28 5.66 -1.84
N LEU A 7 5.39 5.78 -3.14
CA LEU A 7 5.38 4.61 -4.02
C LEU A 7 6.58 3.72 -3.73
N ALA A 8 7.76 4.31 -3.51
CA ALA A 8 8.95 3.55 -3.17
C ALA A 8 8.79 2.81 -1.85
N ALA A 9 8.18 3.44 -0.85
CA ALA A 9 7.92 2.79 0.44
C ALA A 9 6.97 1.60 0.28
N LEU A 10 5.91 1.77 -0.52
CA LEU A 10 4.98 0.68 -0.80
C LEU A 10 5.66 -0.44 -1.58
N ALA A 11 6.53 -0.10 -2.51
CA ALA A 11 7.28 -1.11 -3.26
C ALA A 11 8.16 -1.95 -2.33
N GLU A 12 8.80 -1.33 -1.34
CA GLU A 12 9.60 -2.06 -0.35
C GLU A 12 8.72 -3.01 0.45
N ILE A 13 7.55 -2.55 0.89
CA ILE A 13 6.63 -3.38 1.66
C ILE A 13 6.14 -4.56 0.82
N LEU A 14 5.75 -4.30 -0.42
CA LEU A 14 5.26 -5.36 -1.30
C LEU A 14 6.36 -6.38 -1.62
N ALA A 15 7.59 -5.92 -1.77
CA ALA A 15 8.71 -6.83 -1.99
C ALA A 15 8.96 -7.71 -0.76
N ASP A 16 8.91 -7.14 0.43
CA ASP A 16 9.17 -7.88 1.67
C ASP A 16 8.04 -8.84 2.02
N VAL A 17 6.81 -8.38 1.93
CA VAL A 17 5.65 -9.14 2.40
C VAL A 17 5.14 -10.12 1.36
N ALA A 18 5.03 -9.67 0.12
CA ALA A 18 4.41 -10.43 -0.96
C ALA A 18 5.39 -10.90 -2.03
N ARG A 19 6.67 -10.58 -1.88
CA ARG A 19 7.75 -10.96 -2.79
C ARG A 19 7.50 -10.47 -4.22
N ILE A 20 6.93 -9.29 -4.34
CA ILE A 20 6.66 -8.64 -5.61
C ILE A 20 7.94 -7.91 -6.05
N ASP A 21 8.27 -8.02 -7.34
CA ASP A 21 9.38 -7.25 -7.90
C ASP A 21 9.04 -5.76 -7.80
N PRO A 22 9.89 -4.95 -7.17
CA PRO A 22 9.63 -3.51 -7.07
C PRO A 22 9.38 -2.83 -8.42
N ALA A 23 9.96 -3.35 -9.49
CA ALA A 23 9.75 -2.80 -10.83
C ALA A 23 8.30 -2.93 -11.30
N ASP A 24 7.55 -3.88 -10.75
CA ASP A 24 6.15 -4.10 -11.11
C ASP A 24 5.20 -3.24 -10.28
N VAL A 25 5.72 -2.53 -9.28
CA VAL A 25 4.89 -1.71 -8.39
C VAL A 25 4.73 -0.34 -8.99
N THR A 26 3.63 -0.14 -9.71
CA THR A 26 3.29 1.14 -10.33
C THR A 26 1.93 1.59 -9.77
N PRO A 27 1.60 2.89 -9.89
CA PRO A 27 0.29 3.37 -9.40
C PRO A 27 -0.90 2.65 -10.02
N LYS A 28 -0.78 2.21 -11.25
CA LYS A 28 -1.86 1.53 -11.97
C LYS A 28 -1.89 0.02 -11.74
N ALA A 29 -0.87 -0.53 -11.11
CA ALA A 29 -0.81 -1.97 -10.88
C ALA A 29 -1.95 -2.39 -9.96
N ARG A 30 -2.69 -3.42 -10.39
CA ARG A 30 -3.79 -3.97 -9.60
C ARG A 30 -3.24 -5.06 -8.68
N PHE A 31 -3.76 -5.10 -7.47
CA PHE A 31 -3.34 -6.14 -6.53
C PHE A 31 -3.63 -7.54 -7.08
N ASP A 32 -4.77 -7.73 -7.76
CA ASP A 32 -5.10 -8.99 -8.39
C ASP A 32 -4.05 -9.41 -9.40
N ASP A 33 -3.60 -8.48 -10.22
CA ASP A 33 -2.60 -8.75 -11.27
C ASP A 33 -1.24 -9.09 -10.67
N LEU A 34 -0.97 -8.59 -9.47
CA LEU A 34 0.27 -8.89 -8.76
C LEU A 34 0.20 -10.20 -7.99
N GLY A 35 -0.94 -10.90 -8.05
CA GLY A 35 -1.13 -12.16 -7.35
C GLY A 35 -1.35 -12.00 -5.86
N ILE A 36 -1.80 -10.83 -5.43
CA ILE A 36 -2.03 -10.54 -4.01
C ILE A 36 -3.48 -10.89 -3.68
N ASP A 37 -3.66 -11.93 -2.86
CA ASP A 37 -4.98 -12.32 -2.39
C ASP A 37 -5.35 -11.56 -1.10
N SER A 38 -6.52 -11.85 -0.56
CA SER A 38 -7.03 -11.15 0.63
C SER A 38 -6.15 -11.34 1.84
N LEU A 39 -5.59 -12.53 2.03
CA LEU A 39 -4.73 -12.81 3.17
C LEU A 39 -3.42 -12.04 3.08
N THR A 40 -2.83 -12.03 1.91
CA THR A 40 -1.60 -11.28 1.67
C THR A 40 -1.85 -9.79 1.81
N LEU A 41 -3.01 -9.32 1.35
CA LEU A 41 -3.36 -7.91 1.48
C LEU A 41 -3.45 -7.48 2.95
N VAL A 42 -3.99 -8.33 3.82
CA VAL A 42 -4.02 -8.04 5.26
C VAL A 42 -2.60 -7.85 5.80
N ASP A 43 -1.67 -8.72 5.41
CA ASP A 43 -0.28 -8.59 5.84
C ASP A 43 0.34 -7.29 5.36
N ILE A 44 0.02 -6.89 4.12
CA ILE A 44 0.51 -5.63 3.55
C ILE A 44 -0.05 -4.45 4.34
N VAL A 45 -1.35 -4.49 4.65
CA VAL A 45 -2.00 -3.42 5.42
C VAL A 45 -1.34 -3.26 6.78
N VAL A 46 -1.08 -4.37 7.48
CA VAL A 46 -0.42 -4.32 8.79
C VAL A 46 0.97 -3.69 8.67
N ALA A 47 1.72 -4.08 7.63
CA ALA A 47 3.06 -3.52 7.42
C ALA A 47 3.01 -2.01 7.13
N VAL A 48 2.01 -1.58 6.36
CA VAL A 48 1.81 -0.15 6.09
C VAL A 48 1.46 0.61 7.36
N GLU A 49 0.57 0.04 8.17
CA GLU A 49 0.19 0.66 9.45
C GLU A 49 1.40 0.84 10.35
N ASP A 50 2.23 -0.18 10.45
CA ASP A 50 3.45 -0.12 11.27
C ASP A 50 4.44 0.90 10.73
N ARG A 51 4.63 0.90 9.42
CA ARG A 51 5.63 1.78 8.78
C ARG A 51 5.28 3.25 8.94
N PHE A 52 4.01 3.58 8.81
CA PHE A 52 3.56 4.98 8.80
C PHE A 52 2.88 5.40 10.09
N GLY A 53 2.74 4.50 11.06
CA GLY A 53 2.15 4.84 12.35
C GLY A 53 0.69 5.24 12.27
N LEU A 54 -0.07 4.53 11.45
CA LEU A 54 -1.50 4.83 11.27
C LEU A 54 -2.33 3.55 11.31
N VAL A 55 -3.65 3.71 11.31
CA VAL A 55 -4.59 2.59 11.24
C VAL A 55 -5.44 2.77 9.99
N ILE A 56 -5.59 1.70 9.21
CA ILE A 56 -6.47 1.69 8.04
C ILE A 56 -7.67 0.81 8.39
N PRO A 57 -8.87 1.40 8.52
CA PRO A 57 -10.07 0.59 8.80
C PRO A 57 -10.32 -0.44 7.71
N ASP A 58 -10.93 -1.56 8.11
CA ASP A 58 -11.17 -2.67 7.19
C ASP A 58 -12.00 -2.26 5.97
N ASP A 59 -12.99 -1.41 6.14
CA ASP A 59 -13.83 -0.96 5.04
C ASP A 59 -13.07 -0.03 4.09
N GLU A 60 -12.00 0.57 4.53
CA GLU A 60 -11.17 1.40 3.67
C GLU A 60 -10.24 0.56 2.82
N TRP A 61 -9.45 -0.34 3.44
CA TRP A 61 -8.50 -1.12 2.65
C TRP A 61 -9.18 -2.15 1.75
N ALA A 62 -10.40 -2.57 2.11
CA ALA A 62 -11.16 -3.49 1.26
C ALA A 62 -11.52 -2.88 -0.10
N ARG A 63 -11.48 -1.56 -0.22
CA ARG A 63 -11.76 -0.84 -1.46
C ARG A 63 -10.54 -0.64 -2.34
N PHE A 64 -9.37 -0.98 -1.84
CA PHE A 64 -8.15 -0.78 -2.63
C PHE A 64 -8.09 -1.81 -3.75
N GLU A 65 -8.01 -1.34 -4.98
CA GLU A 65 -7.86 -2.21 -6.15
C GLU A 65 -6.46 -2.11 -6.74
N THR A 66 -5.85 -0.93 -6.64
CA THR A 66 -4.53 -0.65 -7.20
C THR A 66 -3.57 -0.15 -6.14
N VAL A 67 -2.29 -0.24 -6.46
CA VAL A 67 -1.24 0.34 -5.61
C VAL A 67 -1.49 1.84 -5.42
N GLY A 68 -1.96 2.51 -6.48
CA GLY A 68 -2.28 3.93 -6.40
C GLY A 68 -3.37 4.26 -5.40
N ASP A 69 -4.37 3.38 -5.26
CA ASP A 69 -5.43 3.57 -4.27
C ASP A 69 -4.86 3.58 -2.86
N ALA A 70 -3.98 2.61 -2.56
CA ALA A 70 -3.34 2.53 -1.25
C ALA A 70 -2.42 3.72 -1.02
N SER A 71 -1.63 4.09 -2.02
CA SER A 71 -0.72 5.22 -1.94
C SER A 71 -1.48 6.53 -1.66
N ALA A 72 -2.57 6.76 -2.38
CA ALA A 72 -3.37 7.97 -2.20
C ALA A 72 -3.97 8.04 -0.80
N HIS A 73 -4.46 6.90 -0.29
CA HIS A 73 -5.03 6.86 1.05
C HIS A 73 -3.98 7.19 2.11
N VAL A 74 -2.82 6.56 2.05
CA VAL A 74 -1.76 6.77 3.04
C VAL A 74 -1.28 8.21 3.00
N ARG A 75 -1.09 8.78 1.81
CA ARG A 75 -0.67 10.18 1.69
C ARG A 75 -1.70 11.13 2.28
N ARG A 76 -2.98 10.87 2.01
CA ARG A 76 -4.05 11.72 2.54
C ARG A 76 -4.05 11.71 4.07
N VAL A 77 -3.93 10.54 4.66
CA VAL A 77 -3.96 10.38 6.11
C VAL A 77 -2.73 10.99 6.77
N THR A 78 -1.56 10.78 6.17
CA THR A 78 -0.31 11.30 6.76
C THR A 78 -0.16 12.81 6.60
N ARG A 79 -0.94 13.43 5.72
CA ARG A 79 -0.92 14.89 5.51
C ARG A 79 -1.89 15.63 6.42
N LEU A 80 -2.76 14.93 7.10
CA LEU A 80 -3.75 15.59 7.97
C LEU A 80 -3.05 16.20 9.19
N PRO A 81 -3.46 17.41 9.58
CA PRO A 81 -2.93 18.02 10.81
C PRO A 81 -3.33 17.19 12.02
N ARG A 82 -2.50 17.22 13.02
CA ARG A 82 -2.75 16.48 14.26
C ARG A 82 -3.34 17.37 15.33
#